data_100876c86ac4906619ee53f8067d12d3
#
_entry.id   100876c86ac4906619ee53f8067d12d3
#
_cell.length_a   1.000
_cell.length_b   1.000
_cell.length_c   1.000
_cell.angle_alpha   90.00
_cell.angle_beta   90.00
_cell.angle_gamma   90.00
#
_symmetry.space_group_name_H-M   'P 1'
#
loop_
_entity.id
_entity.type
_entity.pdbx_description
1 polymer ?
#
loop_
_entity_poly.entity_id
_entity_poly.type
_entity_poly.pdbx_seq_one_letter_code
_entity_poly.pdbx_strand_id
1 'polypeptide(L)'
;VYKSPGSWARLKKQSGIEVADFDEQNKYTKLLEGGLSRLYHTNSYQYLTYLSKLMANGMNHPANATKREDKFLQLFYYTVWMDDVDKLNKMYGLAFANREDVVRSVSQLSWFMEELHFMVSLRLSQLNQSTHWLKIDDLAEIELYGCYSSDEIHLLLENKLGRWQVLGAQYNKERKFAMIFVTLNKSDKEYSPSTRYEDYAISPGQFHWQTMNKVRQNSVEGRRIIQQHQNGWKFILFVRD
;
A
#
# COMPACT_ATOMS: atom_id res chain seq x y z
N VAL A 1 22.44 -10.21 12.38
CA VAL A 1 21.17 -9.92 11.70
C VAL A 1 20.05 -10.28 12.64
N TYR A 2 19.42 -9.32 13.30
CA TYR A 2 18.21 -9.54 14.09
C TYR A 2 17.10 -9.96 13.12
N LYS A 3 16.71 -11.21 13.16
CA LYS A 3 15.46 -11.63 12.52
C LYS A 3 14.33 -11.11 13.38
N SER A 4 13.47 -10.27 12.81
CA SER A 4 12.21 -9.90 13.46
C SER A 4 11.49 -11.16 13.94
N PRO A 5 10.95 -11.20 15.15
CA PRO A 5 10.24 -12.37 15.68
C PRO A 5 8.97 -12.73 14.88
N GLY A 6 8.61 -11.94 13.88
CA GLY A 6 7.44 -12.16 13.02
C GLY A 6 6.20 -11.44 13.55
N SER A 7 5.62 -11.92 14.62
CA SER A 7 4.43 -11.33 15.24
C SER A 7 4.58 -11.28 16.77
N TRP A 8 3.75 -10.46 17.40
CA TRP A 8 3.67 -10.41 18.87
C TRP A 8 3.18 -11.74 19.46
N ALA A 9 2.24 -12.39 18.79
CA ALA A 9 1.76 -13.72 19.17
C ALA A 9 2.90 -14.77 19.19
N ARG A 10 3.77 -14.74 18.17
CA ARG A 10 4.95 -15.62 18.11
C ARG A 10 5.92 -15.35 19.24
N LEU A 11 6.18 -14.08 19.55
CA LEU A 11 7.06 -13.70 20.65
C LEU A 11 6.51 -14.17 22.00
N LYS A 12 5.21 -13.98 22.26
CA LYS A 12 4.53 -14.50 23.44
C LYS A 12 4.74 -16.01 23.57
N LYS A 13 4.49 -16.77 22.49
CA LYS A 13 4.65 -18.23 22.48
C LYS A 13 6.09 -18.67 22.75
N GLN A 14 7.07 -18.02 22.14
CA GLN A 14 8.50 -18.28 22.38
C GLN A 14 8.91 -17.99 23.83
N SER A 15 8.20 -17.10 24.50
CA SER A 15 8.38 -16.77 25.93
C SER A 15 7.59 -17.69 26.87
N GLY A 16 6.98 -18.77 26.35
CA GLY A 16 6.22 -19.72 27.14
C GLY A 16 4.79 -19.29 27.49
N ILE A 17 4.30 -18.22 26.86
CA ILE A 17 2.93 -17.73 27.02
C ILE A 17 2.04 -18.45 26.01
N GLU A 18 0.97 -19.08 26.47
CA GLU A 18 -0.02 -19.70 25.60
C GLU A 18 -0.81 -18.62 24.84
N VAL A 19 -0.96 -18.81 23.53
CA VAL A 19 -1.70 -17.91 22.65
C VAL A 19 -2.80 -18.71 21.95
N ALA A 20 -4.03 -18.37 22.22
CA ALA A 20 -5.19 -19.04 21.63
C ALA A 20 -5.20 -18.89 20.11
N ASP A 21 -5.60 -19.93 19.40
CA ASP A 21 -5.76 -19.99 17.94
C ASP A 21 -4.48 -19.70 17.15
N PHE A 22 -3.30 -19.74 17.81
CA PHE A 22 -2.02 -19.49 17.16
C PHE A 22 -1.22 -20.78 16.98
N ASP A 23 -1.16 -21.27 15.74
CA ASP A 23 -0.30 -22.36 15.32
C ASP A 23 0.87 -21.85 14.48
N GLU A 24 2.07 -21.79 15.07
CA GLU A 24 3.27 -21.29 14.39
C GLU A 24 3.76 -22.16 13.23
N GLN A 25 3.32 -23.41 13.14
CA GLN A 25 3.66 -24.33 12.05
C GLN A 25 2.70 -24.16 10.86
N ASN A 26 1.50 -23.65 11.09
CA ASN A 26 0.49 -23.48 10.08
C ASN A 26 0.93 -22.44 9.03
N LYS A 27 0.86 -22.81 7.77
CA LYS A 27 1.24 -21.93 6.62
C LYS A 27 0.33 -20.71 6.51
N TYR A 28 -0.95 -20.85 6.84
CA TYR A 28 -1.89 -19.74 6.82
C TYR A 28 -1.60 -18.73 7.93
N THR A 29 -1.25 -19.20 9.14
CA THR A 29 -0.77 -18.34 10.23
C THR A 29 0.46 -17.51 9.79
N LYS A 30 1.44 -18.14 9.14
CA LYS A 30 2.63 -17.43 8.61
C LYS A 30 2.28 -16.38 7.55
N LEU A 31 1.27 -16.65 6.72
CA LEU A 31 0.76 -15.65 5.75
C LEU A 31 0.19 -14.43 6.48
N LEU A 32 -0.65 -14.66 7.49
CA LEU A 32 -1.29 -13.59 8.28
C LEU A 32 -0.25 -12.76 9.07
N GLU A 33 0.75 -13.39 9.68
CA GLU A 33 1.89 -12.69 10.31
C GLU A 33 2.60 -11.77 9.32
N GLY A 34 2.89 -12.27 8.12
CA GLY A 34 3.47 -11.46 7.04
C GLY A 34 2.56 -10.29 6.63
N GLY A 35 1.25 -10.48 6.67
CA GLY A 35 0.25 -9.44 6.43
C GLY A 35 0.30 -8.32 7.45
N LEU A 36 0.32 -8.67 8.74
CA LEU A 36 0.46 -7.70 9.84
C LEU A 36 1.76 -6.89 9.71
N SER A 37 2.87 -7.55 9.40
CA SER A 37 4.16 -6.89 9.19
C SER A 37 4.12 -5.86 8.05
N ARG A 38 3.40 -6.14 6.96
CA ARG A 38 3.22 -5.17 5.87
C ARG A 38 2.35 -3.99 6.28
N LEU A 39 1.27 -4.24 7.03
CA LEU A 39 0.38 -3.18 7.53
C LEU A 39 1.11 -2.21 8.48
N TYR A 40 2.12 -2.67 9.21
CA TYR A 40 2.88 -1.83 10.15
C TYR A 40 3.53 -0.61 9.47
N HIS A 41 3.83 -0.70 8.19
CA HIS A 41 4.43 0.40 7.43
C HIS A 41 3.41 1.40 6.86
N THR A 42 2.11 1.16 7.05
CA THR A 42 1.05 2.06 6.59
C THR A 42 1.01 3.34 7.42
N ASN A 43 1.00 4.48 6.75
CA ASN A 43 0.91 5.81 7.35
C ASN A 43 -0.28 6.63 6.83
N SER A 44 -1.26 6.02 6.20
CA SER A 44 -2.48 6.69 5.79
C SER A 44 -3.47 6.75 6.95
N TYR A 45 -3.74 7.95 7.47
CA TYR A 45 -4.68 8.18 8.55
C TYR A 45 -6.09 7.69 8.22
N GLN A 46 -6.59 7.97 7.01
CA GLN A 46 -7.93 7.54 6.60
C GLN A 46 -8.06 6.03 6.49
N TYR A 47 -7.05 5.38 5.93
CA TYR A 47 -7.04 3.93 5.83
C TYR A 47 -7.02 3.27 7.21
N LEU A 48 -6.17 3.74 8.12
CA LEU A 48 -6.12 3.24 9.50
C LEU A 48 -7.42 3.53 10.25
N THR A 49 -8.05 4.68 10.03
CA THR A 49 -9.38 4.99 10.59
C THR A 49 -10.45 4.03 10.06
N TYR A 50 -10.40 3.70 8.76
CA TYR A 50 -11.27 2.69 8.19
C TYR A 50 -11.05 1.32 8.83
N LEU A 51 -9.79 0.86 9.00
CA LEU A 51 -9.49 -0.40 9.68
C LEU A 51 -10.01 -0.42 11.12
N SER A 52 -9.89 0.69 11.85
CA SER A 52 -10.46 0.81 13.20
C SER A 52 -11.97 0.62 13.21
N LYS A 53 -12.68 1.23 12.26
CA LYS A 53 -14.14 1.04 12.10
C LYS A 53 -14.50 -0.39 11.68
N LEU A 54 -13.72 -0.98 10.78
CA LEU A 54 -13.91 -2.36 10.31
C LEU A 54 -13.78 -3.36 11.47
N MET A 55 -12.78 -3.19 12.33
CA MET A 55 -12.60 -3.99 13.54
C MET A 55 -13.74 -3.82 14.51
N ALA A 56 -14.18 -2.59 14.78
CA ALA A 56 -15.32 -2.30 15.66
C ALA A 56 -16.63 -2.93 15.16
N ASN A 57 -16.74 -3.17 13.84
CA ASN A 57 -17.87 -3.85 13.21
C ASN A 57 -17.64 -5.37 13.01
N GLY A 58 -16.72 -5.98 13.78
CA GLY A 58 -16.42 -7.42 13.70
C GLY A 58 -15.90 -7.86 12.34
N MET A 59 -15.11 -7.02 11.69
CA MET A 59 -14.56 -7.22 10.34
C MET A 59 -15.62 -7.32 9.22
N ASN A 60 -16.83 -6.82 9.47
CA ASN A 60 -17.88 -6.73 8.45
C ASN A 60 -17.74 -5.40 7.69
N HIS A 61 -17.63 -5.51 6.38
CA HIS A 61 -17.65 -4.34 5.51
C HIS A 61 -19.05 -3.70 5.51
N PRO A 62 -19.18 -2.36 5.65
CA PRO A 62 -20.48 -1.71 5.68
C PRO A 62 -21.27 -1.93 4.37
N ALA A 63 -22.55 -2.26 4.45
CA ALA A 63 -23.40 -2.45 3.26
C ALA A 63 -23.60 -1.15 2.44
N ASN A 64 -23.42 0.00 3.07
CA ASN A 64 -23.50 1.32 2.44
C ASN A 64 -22.11 1.99 2.34
N ALA A 65 -21.07 1.17 2.20
CA ALA A 65 -19.71 1.66 2.06
C ALA A 65 -19.56 2.62 0.87
N THR A 66 -18.71 3.60 1.05
CA THR A 66 -18.29 4.49 -0.03
C THR A 66 -17.32 3.76 -0.97
N LYS A 67 -17.21 4.21 -2.22
CA LYS A 67 -16.20 3.69 -3.16
C LYS A 67 -14.78 3.70 -2.59
N ARG A 68 -14.47 4.63 -1.70
CA ARG A 68 -13.18 4.70 -1.03
C ARG A 68 -13.04 3.59 0.01
N GLU A 69 -14.06 3.33 0.80
CA GLU A 69 -14.06 2.25 1.78
C GLU A 69 -13.97 0.89 1.09
N ASP A 70 -14.61 0.71 -0.09
CA ASP A 70 -14.43 -0.47 -0.93
C ASP A 70 -12.96 -0.66 -1.33
N LYS A 71 -12.26 0.42 -1.70
CA LYS A 71 -10.84 0.38 -2.01
C LYS A 71 -9.99 0.06 -0.79
N PHE A 72 -10.34 0.61 0.37
CA PHE A 72 -9.64 0.30 1.61
C PHE A 72 -9.81 -1.16 2.03
N LEU A 73 -11.00 -1.75 1.81
CA LEU A 73 -11.20 -3.19 2.00
C LEU A 73 -10.29 -4.01 1.08
N GLN A 74 -10.29 -3.67 -0.21
CA GLN A 74 -9.42 -4.34 -1.19
C GLN A 74 -7.95 -4.19 -0.82
N LEU A 75 -7.55 -3.01 -0.38
CA LEU A 75 -6.20 -2.74 0.07
C LEU A 75 -5.81 -3.62 1.26
N PHE A 76 -6.67 -3.69 2.29
CA PHE A 76 -6.46 -4.57 3.44
C PHE A 76 -6.32 -6.02 2.99
N TYR A 77 -7.23 -6.48 2.14
CA TYR A 77 -7.20 -7.83 1.61
C TYR A 77 -5.87 -8.13 0.90
N TYR A 78 -5.46 -7.31 -0.08
CA TYR A 78 -4.23 -7.58 -0.83
C TYR A 78 -2.96 -7.39 0.00
N THR A 79 -2.98 -6.50 0.99
CA THR A 79 -1.84 -6.33 1.91
C THR A 79 -1.64 -7.57 2.77
N VAL A 80 -2.72 -8.21 3.22
CA VAL A 80 -2.62 -9.38 4.10
C VAL A 80 -2.44 -10.66 3.29
N TRP A 81 -3.27 -10.91 2.28
CA TRP A 81 -3.33 -12.21 1.60
C TRP A 81 -2.57 -12.26 0.26
N MET A 82 -2.35 -11.14 -0.41
CA MET A 82 -1.53 -10.98 -1.63
C MET A 82 -2.01 -11.72 -2.90
N ASP A 83 -2.95 -12.61 -2.80
CA ASP A 83 -3.47 -13.44 -3.90
C ASP A 83 -5.00 -13.29 -4.06
N ASP A 84 -5.56 -13.77 -5.16
CA ASP A 84 -7.01 -13.86 -5.29
C ASP A 84 -7.61 -14.98 -4.42
N VAL A 85 -8.93 -14.96 -4.23
CA VAL A 85 -9.64 -15.88 -3.32
C VAL A 85 -9.51 -17.33 -3.77
N ASP A 86 -9.59 -17.61 -5.07
CA ASP A 86 -9.52 -18.98 -5.59
C ASP A 86 -8.13 -19.58 -5.34
N LYS A 87 -7.08 -18.80 -5.56
CA LYS A 87 -5.72 -19.23 -5.31
C LYS A 87 -5.45 -19.42 -3.82
N LEU A 88 -5.97 -18.52 -2.98
CA LEU A 88 -5.89 -18.63 -1.52
C LEU A 88 -6.57 -19.93 -1.04
N ASN A 89 -7.79 -20.18 -1.49
CA ASN A 89 -8.54 -21.39 -1.17
C ASN A 89 -7.77 -22.66 -1.53
N LYS A 90 -7.24 -22.70 -2.76
CA LYS A 90 -6.45 -23.85 -3.25
C LYS A 90 -5.17 -24.04 -2.46
N MET A 91 -4.46 -22.98 -2.12
CA MET A 91 -3.15 -23.03 -1.47
C MET A 91 -3.24 -23.48 -0.01
N TYR A 92 -4.29 -23.07 0.69
CA TYR A 92 -4.45 -23.28 2.14
C TYR A 92 -5.60 -24.24 2.50
N GLY A 93 -6.28 -24.83 1.51
CA GLY A 93 -7.41 -25.75 1.77
C GLY A 93 -8.63 -25.04 2.37
N LEU A 94 -8.88 -23.80 1.95
CA LEU A 94 -9.97 -22.96 2.45
C LEU A 94 -11.14 -22.95 1.46
N ALA A 95 -12.29 -22.38 1.86
CA ALA A 95 -13.53 -22.35 1.05
C ALA A 95 -14.25 -21.01 1.19
N PHE A 96 -13.55 -19.91 1.01
CA PHE A 96 -14.16 -18.58 1.03
C PHE A 96 -14.86 -18.27 -0.30
N ALA A 97 -16.04 -17.65 -0.24
CA ALA A 97 -16.79 -17.27 -1.42
C ALA A 97 -16.26 -15.98 -2.09
N ASN A 98 -15.77 -15.04 -1.29
CA ASN A 98 -15.31 -13.74 -1.75
C ASN A 98 -14.33 -13.12 -0.76
N ARG A 99 -13.79 -11.93 -1.10
CA ARG A 99 -12.82 -11.20 -0.27
C ARG A 99 -13.37 -10.78 1.09
N GLU A 100 -14.64 -10.43 1.15
CA GLU A 100 -15.29 -10.01 2.40
C GLU A 100 -15.36 -11.18 3.38
N ASP A 101 -15.63 -12.41 2.89
CA ASP A 101 -15.61 -13.61 3.71
C ASP A 101 -14.20 -13.88 4.26
N VAL A 102 -13.17 -13.71 3.42
CA VAL A 102 -11.77 -13.84 3.87
C VAL A 102 -11.46 -12.82 4.97
N VAL A 103 -11.80 -11.56 4.75
CA VAL A 103 -11.56 -10.49 5.73
C VAL A 103 -12.34 -10.74 7.01
N ARG A 104 -13.61 -11.13 6.90
CA ARG A 104 -14.42 -11.44 8.08
C ARG A 104 -13.90 -12.63 8.89
N SER A 105 -13.29 -13.61 8.23
CA SER A 105 -12.79 -14.81 8.89
C SER A 105 -11.76 -14.54 10.00
N VAL A 106 -10.97 -13.48 9.88
CA VAL A 106 -9.95 -13.15 10.90
C VAL A 106 -10.53 -12.65 12.19
N SER A 107 -11.83 -12.26 12.22
CA SER A 107 -12.52 -11.92 13.49
C SER A 107 -12.59 -13.09 14.46
N GLN A 108 -12.42 -14.32 13.97
CA GLN A 108 -12.39 -15.54 14.77
C GLN A 108 -10.99 -15.84 15.34
N LEU A 109 -9.96 -15.12 14.91
CA LEU A 109 -8.58 -15.32 15.34
C LEU A 109 -8.20 -14.25 16.36
N SER A 110 -8.32 -14.58 17.64
CA SER A 110 -8.10 -13.63 18.73
C SER A 110 -6.70 -13.01 18.71
N TRP A 111 -5.66 -13.78 18.43
CA TRP A 111 -4.29 -13.28 18.33
C TRP A 111 -4.10 -12.25 17.19
N PHE A 112 -4.74 -12.49 16.04
CA PHE A 112 -4.64 -11.60 14.90
C PHE A 112 -5.37 -10.29 15.17
N MET A 113 -6.57 -10.36 15.75
CA MET A 113 -7.36 -9.19 16.10
C MET A 113 -6.71 -8.33 17.18
N GLU A 114 -6.12 -8.97 18.22
CA GLU A 114 -5.36 -8.27 19.27
C GLU A 114 -4.20 -7.47 18.68
N GLU A 115 -3.41 -8.11 17.81
CA GLU A 115 -2.24 -7.49 17.18
C GLU A 115 -2.63 -6.39 16.18
N LEU A 116 -3.64 -6.65 15.35
CA LEU A 116 -4.17 -5.66 14.41
C LEU A 116 -4.70 -4.42 15.16
N HIS A 117 -5.47 -4.63 16.23
CA HIS A 117 -6.02 -3.55 17.03
C HIS A 117 -4.90 -2.71 17.67
N PHE A 118 -3.93 -3.37 18.28
CA PHE A 118 -2.79 -2.69 18.89
C PHE A 118 -2.02 -1.86 17.87
N MET A 119 -1.69 -2.46 16.72
CA MET A 119 -0.95 -1.79 15.66
C MET A 119 -1.70 -0.58 15.10
N VAL A 120 -2.97 -0.73 14.75
CA VAL A 120 -3.78 0.36 14.20
C VAL A 120 -3.92 1.50 15.21
N SER A 121 -4.18 1.18 16.49
CA SER A 121 -4.31 2.18 17.56
C SER A 121 -3.00 2.93 17.79
N LEU A 122 -1.87 2.22 17.84
CA LEU A 122 -0.53 2.82 17.97
C LEU A 122 -0.23 3.76 16.81
N ARG A 123 -0.46 3.30 15.57
CA ARG A 123 -0.19 4.13 14.38
C ARG A 123 -1.07 5.35 14.33
N LEU A 124 -2.37 5.24 14.62
CA LEU A 124 -3.28 6.38 14.70
C LEU A 124 -2.84 7.40 15.76
N SER A 125 -2.33 6.94 16.91
CA SER A 125 -1.82 7.83 17.95
C SER A 125 -0.54 8.57 17.55
N GLN A 126 0.28 7.98 16.67
CA GLN A 126 1.54 8.55 16.19
C GLN A 126 1.37 9.49 15.00
N LEU A 127 0.34 9.27 14.20
CA LEU A 127 0.08 10.10 13.03
C LEU A 127 -0.47 11.45 13.47
N ASN A 128 0.23 12.51 13.10
CA ASN A 128 -0.38 13.82 13.09
C ASN A 128 -1.55 13.77 12.09
N GLN A 129 -2.70 14.32 12.49
CA GLN A 129 -3.88 14.42 11.61
C GLN A 129 -3.59 15.42 10.47
N SER A 130 -2.67 15.06 9.61
CA SER A 130 -2.41 15.83 8.40
C SER A 130 -3.62 15.68 7.49
N THR A 131 -4.31 16.78 7.26
CA THR A 131 -5.52 16.85 6.44
C THR A 131 -5.22 17.32 5.02
N HIS A 132 -3.98 17.15 4.56
CA HIS A 132 -3.58 17.60 3.23
C HIS A 132 -3.89 16.51 2.20
N TRP A 133 -5.04 16.67 1.56
CA TRP A 133 -5.50 15.78 0.49
C TRP A 133 -5.13 16.32 -0.88
N LEU A 134 -4.50 15.49 -1.68
CA LEU A 134 -4.29 15.75 -3.09
C LEU A 134 -5.41 15.08 -3.89
N LYS A 135 -6.34 15.89 -4.39
CA LYS A 135 -7.39 15.44 -5.30
C LYS A 135 -6.79 15.24 -6.69
N ILE A 136 -6.75 13.99 -7.13
CA ILE A 136 -6.29 13.62 -8.48
C ILE A 136 -7.39 13.94 -9.49
N ASP A 137 -8.60 13.40 -9.23
CA ASP A 137 -9.82 13.62 -9.96
C ASP A 137 -11.02 13.34 -9.04
N ASP A 138 -12.22 13.21 -9.59
CA ASP A 138 -13.43 12.94 -8.79
C ASP A 138 -13.47 11.51 -8.24
N LEU A 139 -12.63 10.61 -8.74
CA LEU A 139 -12.60 9.19 -8.35
C LEU A 139 -11.47 8.88 -7.37
N ALA A 140 -10.41 9.67 -7.34
CA ALA A 140 -9.23 9.37 -6.54
C ALA A 140 -8.64 10.60 -5.87
N GLU A 141 -8.31 10.43 -4.61
CA GLU A 141 -7.49 11.35 -3.84
C GLU A 141 -6.52 10.56 -2.96
N ILE A 142 -5.38 11.14 -2.68
CA ILE A 142 -4.35 10.58 -1.83
C ILE A 142 -3.94 11.58 -0.75
N GLU A 143 -3.44 11.09 0.35
CA GLU A 143 -2.86 11.91 1.41
C GLU A 143 -1.49 12.42 0.97
N LEU A 144 -1.28 13.72 0.99
CA LEU A 144 0.03 14.31 0.74
C LEU A 144 0.95 13.92 1.92
N TYR A 145 2.17 13.48 1.60
CA TYR A 145 3.15 12.92 2.54
C TYR A 145 2.74 11.58 3.18
N GLY A 146 1.65 10.94 2.75
CA GLY A 146 1.31 9.58 3.15
C GLY A 146 2.34 8.57 2.63
N CYS A 147 2.60 7.53 3.42
CA CYS A 147 3.42 6.39 2.98
C CYS A 147 2.52 5.32 2.38
N TYR A 148 2.84 4.92 1.17
CA TYR A 148 2.07 3.96 0.39
C TYR A 148 2.95 2.86 -0.17
N SER A 149 2.49 1.63 -0.17
CA SER A 149 3.07 0.59 -1.01
C SER A 149 2.70 0.82 -2.49
N SER A 150 3.43 0.20 -3.41
CA SER A 150 3.10 0.30 -4.83
C SER A 150 1.72 -0.22 -5.16
N ASP A 151 1.29 -1.30 -4.50
CA ASP A 151 -0.03 -1.89 -4.70
C ASP A 151 -1.14 -0.97 -4.18
N GLU A 152 -0.91 -0.29 -3.05
CA GLU A 152 -1.80 0.76 -2.55
C GLU A 152 -1.99 1.88 -3.56
N ILE A 153 -0.88 2.38 -4.11
CA ILE A 153 -0.92 3.46 -5.09
C ILE A 153 -1.73 3.04 -6.32
N HIS A 154 -1.47 1.85 -6.86
CA HIS A 154 -2.21 1.36 -8.02
C HIS A 154 -3.69 1.19 -7.73
N LEU A 155 -4.04 0.67 -6.55
CA LEU A 155 -5.43 0.47 -6.15
C LEU A 155 -6.16 1.80 -5.93
N LEU A 156 -5.57 2.72 -5.16
CA LEU A 156 -6.18 4.02 -4.84
C LEU A 156 -6.36 4.89 -6.09
N LEU A 157 -5.44 4.79 -7.04
CA LEU A 157 -5.50 5.53 -8.30
C LEU A 157 -6.22 4.78 -9.43
N GLU A 158 -6.84 3.63 -9.12
CA GLU A 158 -7.56 2.79 -10.09
C GLU A 158 -6.72 2.38 -11.31
N ASN A 159 -5.46 2.18 -11.10
CA ASN A 159 -4.60 1.58 -12.09
C ASN A 159 -4.74 0.06 -12.09
N LYS A 160 -4.46 -0.59 -13.22
CA LYS A 160 -4.54 -2.05 -13.28
C LYS A 160 -3.56 -2.66 -12.29
N LEU A 161 -4.10 -3.52 -11.39
CA LEU A 161 -3.28 -4.33 -10.49
C LEU A 161 -2.50 -5.37 -11.31
N GLY A 162 -1.23 -5.47 -11.04
CA GLY A 162 -0.34 -6.47 -11.59
C GLY A 162 1.02 -6.37 -10.92
N ARG A 163 1.82 -7.43 -10.96
CA ARG A 163 3.21 -7.41 -10.50
C ARG A 163 4.06 -6.51 -11.41
N TRP A 164 3.87 -5.21 -11.29
CA TRP A 164 4.62 -4.25 -12.05
C TRP A 164 5.88 -3.85 -11.28
N GLN A 165 7.01 -3.89 -11.95
CA GLN A 165 8.16 -3.13 -11.47
C GLN A 165 7.79 -1.66 -11.54
N VAL A 166 7.61 -1.05 -10.38
CA VAL A 166 7.27 0.37 -10.23
C VAL A 166 8.55 1.18 -10.45
N LEU A 167 8.91 1.37 -11.71
CA LEU A 167 10.08 2.14 -12.08
C LEU A 167 9.67 3.28 -13.02
N GLY A 168 10.25 4.46 -12.80
CA GLY A 168 10.08 5.61 -13.67
C GLY A 168 8.70 6.24 -13.62
N ALA A 169 8.15 6.64 -14.77
CA ALA A 169 6.86 7.30 -14.88
C ALA A 169 5.81 6.36 -15.48
N GLN A 170 4.66 6.27 -14.82
CA GLN A 170 3.49 5.52 -15.29
C GLN A 170 2.35 6.49 -15.61
N TYR A 171 1.74 6.33 -16.77
CA TYR A 171 0.76 7.27 -17.29
C TYR A 171 -0.63 6.63 -17.36
N ASN A 172 -1.62 7.26 -16.71
CA ASN A 172 -3.02 7.00 -16.99
C ASN A 172 -3.51 8.04 -18.01
N LYS A 173 -3.62 7.63 -19.28
CA LYS A 173 -3.95 8.56 -20.39
C LYS A 173 -5.41 9.00 -20.37
N GLU A 174 -6.28 8.13 -19.94
CA GLU A 174 -7.71 8.37 -19.86
C GLU A 174 -8.03 9.44 -18.81
N ARG A 175 -7.42 9.32 -17.64
CA ARG A 175 -7.64 10.22 -16.50
C ARG A 175 -6.62 11.35 -16.41
N LYS A 176 -5.68 11.47 -17.37
CA LYS A 176 -4.65 12.49 -17.49
C LYS A 176 -3.82 12.70 -16.21
N PHE A 177 -3.36 11.62 -15.60
CA PHE A 177 -2.35 11.72 -14.55
C PHE A 177 -1.15 10.81 -14.81
N ALA A 178 -0.02 11.15 -14.21
CA ALA A 178 1.20 10.36 -14.23
C ALA A 178 1.71 10.16 -12.79
N MET A 179 2.07 8.93 -12.48
CA MET A 179 2.78 8.58 -11.25
C MET A 179 4.28 8.53 -11.55
N ILE A 180 5.05 9.30 -10.83
CA ILE A 180 6.51 9.33 -10.93
C ILE A 180 7.09 8.67 -9.69
N PHE A 181 7.87 7.62 -9.89
CA PHE A 181 8.52 6.89 -8.80
C PHE A 181 10.00 7.16 -8.81
N VAL A 182 10.49 7.72 -7.72
CA VAL A 182 11.89 8.08 -7.54
C VAL A 182 12.48 7.32 -6.36
N THR A 183 13.69 6.78 -6.56
CA THR A 183 14.51 6.24 -5.48
C THR A 183 15.66 7.19 -5.24
N LEU A 184 15.79 7.74 -4.03
CA LEU A 184 16.87 8.68 -3.69
C LEU A 184 18.20 7.96 -3.47
N ASN A 185 18.19 6.89 -2.67
CA ASN A 185 19.40 6.12 -2.34
C ASN A 185 19.54 4.94 -3.31
N LYS A 186 20.25 5.17 -4.44
CA LYS A 186 20.49 4.16 -5.47
C LYS A 186 21.82 3.45 -5.21
N SER A 187 21.80 2.17 -4.89
CA SER A 187 23.00 1.36 -4.73
C SER A 187 23.61 0.97 -6.08
N ASP A 188 24.93 0.87 -6.16
CA ASP A 188 25.66 0.46 -7.38
C ASP A 188 25.34 -1.00 -7.80
N LYS A 189 24.75 -1.79 -6.90
CA LYS A 189 24.36 -3.19 -7.17
C LYS A 189 23.02 -3.30 -7.93
N GLU A 190 22.16 -2.28 -7.85
CA GLU A 190 20.81 -2.34 -8.39
C GLU A 190 20.62 -1.53 -9.68
N TYR A 191 21.54 -0.62 -9.97
CA TYR A 191 21.40 0.31 -11.11
C TYR A 191 22.66 0.33 -11.97
N SER A 192 22.48 0.18 -13.29
CA SER A 192 23.57 0.37 -14.23
C SER A 192 23.94 1.87 -14.34
N PRO A 193 25.17 2.23 -14.70
CA PRO A 193 25.57 3.64 -14.84
C PRO A 193 24.65 4.45 -15.79
N SER A 194 24.10 3.81 -16.83
CA SER A 194 23.20 4.47 -17.80
C SER A 194 21.77 4.68 -17.30
N THR A 195 21.37 4.05 -16.19
CA THR A 195 20.02 4.15 -15.59
C THR A 195 20.03 4.82 -14.22
N ARG A 196 21.19 5.27 -13.76
CA ARG A 196 21.37 5.99 -12.51
C ARG A 196 21.10 7.48 -12.73
N TYR A 197 19.80 7.83 -12.73
CA TYR A 197 19.37 9.23 -12.79
C TYR A 197 19.67 9.94 -11.45
N GLU A 198 20.13 11.17 -11.53
CA GLU A 198 20.32 12.02 -10.36
C GLU A 198 19.03 12.79 -10.10
N ASP A 199 18.20 12.22 -9.22
CA ASP A 199 16.95 12.82 -8.77
C ASP A 199 17.16 13.36 -7.35
N TYR A 200 16.79 14.62 -7.09
CA TYR A 200 16.99 15.26 -5.78
C TYR A 200 16.03 16.41 -5.52
N ALA A 201 15.76 16.67 -4.24
CA ALA A 201 15.00 17.83 -3.83
C ALA A 201 15.87 19.10 -3.91
N ILE A 202 15.42 20.12 -4.63
CA ILE A 202 16.07 21.43 -4.69
C ILE A 202 15.61 22.27 -3.51
N SER A 203 14.33 22.20 -3.16
CA SER A 203 13.70 22.92 -2.06
C SER A 203 12.42 22.19 -1.63
N PRO A 204 11.74 22.60 -0.56
CA PRO A 204 10.46 21.98 -0.17
C PRO A 204 9.37 22.01 -1.25
N GLY A 205 9.46 22.93 -2.22
CA GLY A 205 8.49 23.06 -3.31
C GLY A 205 9.03 22.69 -4.69
N GLN A 206 10.30 22.27 -4.78
CA GLN A 206 10.94 21.99 -6.07
C GLN A 206 11.76 20.71 -6.03
N PHE A 207 11.55 19.87 -7.02
CA PHE A 207 12.24 18.60 -7.16
C PHE A 207 12.85 18.47 -8.57
N HIS A 208 14.14 18.10 -8.64
CA HIS A 208 14.81 17.75 -9.87
C HIS A 208 14.53 16.28 -10.19
N TRP A 209 13.98 16.03 -11.37
CA TRP A 209 13.70 14.70 -11.88
C TRP A 209 14.16 14.55 -13.31
N GLN A 210 14.86 13.45 -13.60
CA GLN A 210 15.31 13.12 -14.93
C GLN A 210 14.35 12.13 -15.60
N THR A 211 13.86 12.51 -16.78
CA THR A 211 13.04 11.61 -17.59
C THR A 211 13.88 10.46 -18.16
N MET A 212 13.21 9.36 -18.53
CA MET A 212 13.88 8.26 -19.21
C MET A 212 14.59 8.74 -20.49
N ASN A 213 15.72 8.12 -20.83
CA ASN A 213 16.59 8.48 -21.97
C ASN A 213 15.88 8.62 -23.33
N LYS A 214 14.72 7.97 -23.49
CA LYS A 214 13.90 8.01 -24.71
C LYS A 214 13.00 9.24 -24.80
N VAL A 215 12.79 9.96 -23.71
CA VAL A 215 11.88 11.12 -23.63
C VAL A 215 12.63 12.37 -24.05
N ARG A 216 12.18 12.99 -25.14
CA ARG A 216 12.72 14.26 -25.65
C ARG A 216 11.65 15.34 -25.54
N GLN A 217 12.05 16.60 -25.45
CA GLN A 217 11.14 17.76 -25.31
C GLN A 217 10.04 17.78 -26.39
N ASN A 218 10.37 17.46 -27.63
CA ASN A 218 9.43 17.40 -28.73
C ASN A 218 8.67 16.06 -28.87
N SER A 219 8.96 15.08 -28.05
CA SER A 219 8.18 13.83 -28.03
C SER A 219 6.80 14.05 -27.42
N VAL A 220 5.87 13.12 -27.65
CA VAL A 220 4.52 13.17 -27.05
C VAL A 220 4.60 13.23 -25.52
N GLU A 221 5.50 12.44 -24.93
CA GLU A 221 5.69 12.42 -23.48
C GLU A 221 6.36 13.69 -22.96
N GLY A 222 7.38 14.20 -23.65
CA GLY A 222 8.03 15.46 -23.30
C GLY A 222 7.07 16.64 -23.33
N ARG A 223 6.27 16.79 -24.40
CA ARG A 223 5.23 17.83 -24.48
C ARG A 223 4.20 17.69 -23.37
N ARG A 224 3.83 16.46 -22.99
CA ARG A 224 2.89 16.20 -21.89
C ARG A 224 3.42 16.75 -20.57
N ILE A 225 4.71 16.59 -20.30
CA ILE A 225 5.38 17.10 -19.10
C ILE A 225 5.48 18.63 -19.15
N ILE A 226 6.04 19.18 -20.24
CA ILE A 226 6.30 20.63 -20.36
C ILE A 226 5.01 21.44 -20.34
N GLN A 227 3.97 20.93 -20.97
CA GLN A 227 2.69 21.62 -21.13
C GLN A 227 1.63 21.14 -20.13
N GLN A 228 2.01 20.53 -18.99
CA GLN A 228 1.07 19.92 -18.05
C GLN A 228 -0.05 20.87 -17.59
N HIS A 229 0.25 22.15 -17.37
CA HIS A 229 -0.75 23.15 -16.96
C HIS A 229 -1.75 23.48 -18.08
N GLN A 230 -1.35 23.33 -19.35
CA GLN A 230 -2.20 23.63 -20.50
C GLN A 230 -3.04 22.44 -20.95
N ASN A 231 -2.49 21.23 -20.83
CA ASN A 231 -3.13 20.01 -21.31
C ASN A 231 -3.90 19.23 -20.21
N GLY A 232 -3.91 19.76 -18.97
CA GLY A 232 -4.64 19.22 -17.83
C GLY A 232 -4.03 17.94 -17.21
N TRP A 233 -2.76 17.65 -17.49
CA TRP A 233 -2.06 16.54 -16.85
C TRP A 233 -1.65 16.88 -15.42
N LYS A 234 -1.83 15.90 -14.51
CA LYS A 234 -1.35 15.95 -13.14
C LYS A 234 -0.19 14.96 -12.97
N PHE A 235 0.88 15.41 -12.35
CA PHE A 235 2.05 14.59 -12.04
C PHE A 235 2.15 14.41 -10.54
N ILE A 236 2.22 13.15 -10.11
CA ILE A 236 2.24 12.77 -8.70
C ILE A 236 3.57 12.10 -8.44
N LEU A 237 4.36 12.69 -7.55
CA LEU A 237 5.68 12.20 -7.19
C LEU A 237 5.59 11.29 -5.96
N PHE A 238 6.09 10.08 -6.11
CA PHE A 238 6.32 9.14 -5.02
C PHE A 238 7.83 8.95 -4.84
N VAL A 239 8.30 9.22 -3.64
CA VAL A 239 9.71 9.12 -3.28
C VAL A 239 9.91 7.96 -2.32
N ARG A 240 10.93 7.15 -2.57
CA ARG A 240 11.36 6.08 -1.64
C ARG A 240 12.87 6.19 -1.39
N ASP A 241 13.25 5.83 -0.20
CA ASP A 241 14.65 5.70 0.22
C ASP A 241 15.25 4.35 -0.20
#